data_7f027a710a38307b665653af6dbe2cd1
#
_entry.id   7f027a710a38307b665653af6dbe2cd1
#
_cell.length_a   1.000
_cell.length_b   1.000
_cell.length_c   1.000
_cell.angle_alpha   90.00
_cell.angle_beta   90.00
_cell.angle_gamma   90.00
#
_symmetry.space_group_name_H-M   'P 1'
#
loop_
_entity.id
_entity.type
_entity.pdbx_description
1 polymer ?
#
loop_
_entity_poly.entity_id
_entity_poly.type
_entity_poly.pdbx_seq_one_letter_code
_entity_poly.pdbx_strand_id
1 'polypeptide(L)'
;MTLELVGLGGKSADNEQTHDVIIIGGGPAGTSAAIYTARSDLKTLVLDKGLSAGALGMTSKIANYPGVPKVISGAELLQRMRGQAESFGARFE
;
A
#
# COMPACT_ATOMS: atom_id res chain seq x y z
N MET A 1 10.24 -9.04 -10.96
CA MET A 1 11.04 -9.62 -10.83
C MET A 1 10.99 -10.36 -9.82
N THR A 2 11.15 -10.91 -9.70
CA THR A 2 11.00 -11.53 -8.79
C THR A 2 12.05 -11.87 -8.17
N LEU A 3 12.42 -11.96 -7.71
CA LEU A 3 13.45 -12.25 -7.18
C LEU A 3 13.46 -13.43 -6.78
N GLU A 4 13.46 -14.13 -7.15
CA GLU A 4 13.44 -15.19 -6.87
C GLU A 4 14.21 -15.77 -6.72
N LEU A 5 14.50 -15.67 -6.54
CA LEU A 5 15.02 -16.21 -6.40
C LEU A 5 15.14 -17.07 -6.33
N VAL A 6 15.26 -17.32 -6.61
CA VAL A 6 15.24 -18.08 -6.65
C VAL A 6 15.25 -18.84 -6.58
N GLY A 7 15.15 -19.18 -6.61
CA GLY A 7 14.96 -19.97 -6.60
C GLY A 7 14.60 -20.44 -6.54
N LEU A 8 14.57 -20.35 -6.49
CA LEU A 8 14.03 -20.72 -6.41
C LEU A 8 13.43 -21.30 -6.54
N GLY A 9 13.15 -21.43 -6.69
CA GLY A 9 12.55 -21.98 -6.84
C GLY A 9 11.73 -22.44 -6.64
N GLY A 10 11.32 -22.58 -6.52
CA GLY A 10 10.55 -23.03 -6.36
C GLY A 10 9.67 -22.99 -6.10
N LYS A 11 9.34 -23.05 -5.88
CA LYS A 11 8.46 -23.10 -5.70
C LYS A 11 7.49 -22.81 -5.80
N SER A 12 7.31 -22.91 -6.05
CA SER A 12 6.34 -22.96 -6.38
C SER A 12 5.21 -22.71 -5.75
N ALA A 13 4.96 -23.31 -5.19
CA ALA A 13 3.92 -23.09 -4.44
C ALA A 13 3.81 -21.79 -4.02
N ASP A 14 4.68 -21.17 -4.19
CA ASP A 14 4.73 -19.92 -3.70
C ASP A 14 4.18 -18.93 -4.59
N ASN A 15 3.29 -19.27 -5.45
CA ASN A 15 2.66 -18.33 -6.31
C ASN A 15 1.99 -17.24 -5.57
N GLU A 16 1.42 -17.53 -4.43
CA GLU A 16 0.78 -16.48 -3.68
C GLU A 16 1.76 -15.53 -3.09
N GLN A 17 3.05 -15.86 -3.10
CA GLN A 17 4.07 -14.97 -2.62
C GLN A 17 4.76 -14.23 -3.74
N THR A 18 4.38 -14.43 -4.95
CA THR A 18 4.94 -13.73 -6.09
C THR A 18 4.07 -12.52 -6.38
N HIS A 19 4.70 -11.38 -6.53
CA HIS A 19 4.01 -10.13 -6.78
C HIS A 19 4.54 -9.47 -8.03
N ASP A 20 3.65 -8.78 -8.73
CA ASP A 20 4.05 -8.03 -9.91
C ASP A 20 4.69 -6.71 -9.51
N VAL A 21 4.24 -6.13 -8.41
CA VAL A 21 4.72 -4.84 -7.93
C VAL A 21 4.93 -4.92 -6.43
N ILE A 22 6.08 -4.47 -5.99
CA ILE A 22 6.37 -4.34 -4.56
C ILE A 22 6.69 -2.88 -4.31
N ILE A 23 5.94 -2.27 -3.41
CA ILE A 23 6.08 -0.87 -3.07
C ILE A 23 6.68 -0.77 -1.68
N ILE A 24 7.73 0.00 -1.53
CA ILE A 24 8.37 0.21 -0.25
C ILE A 24 7.86 1.52 0.31
N GLY A 25 7.14 1.44 1.41
CA GLY A 25 6.59 2.60 2.06
C GLY A 25 5.10 2.73 1.81
N GLY A 26 4.33 2.73 2.90
CA GLY A 26 2.88 2.78 2.86
C GLY A 26 2.29 4.14 3.19
N GLY A 27 3.03 5.22 2.95
CA GLY A 27 2.50 6.56 3.08
C GLY A 27 1.58 6.90 1.91
N PRO A 28 1.24 8.19 1.75
CA PRO A 28 0.29 8.58 0.70
C PRO A 28 0.77 8.22 -0.70
N ALA A 29 2.05 8.42 -0.98
CA ALA A 29 2.57 8.15 -2.32
C ALA A 29 2.53 6.66 -2.64
N GLY A 30 3.02 5.83 -1.72
CA GLY A 30 3.03 4.38 -1.94
C GLY A 30 1.63 3.81 -2.01
N THR A 31 0.75 4.28 -1.13
CA THR A 31 -0.63 3.80 -1.13
C THR A 31 -1.36 4.24 -2.39
N SER A 32 -1.12 5.45 -2.86
CA SER A 32 -1.70 5.91 -4.12
C SER A 32 -1.24 5.05 -5.28
N ALA A 33 0.06 4.75 -5.34
CA ALA A 33 0.59 3.88 -6.38
C ALA A 33 -0.07 2.50 -6.32
N ALA A 34 -0.28 1.98 -5.11
CA ALA A 34 -0.89 0.67 -4.92
C ALA A 34 -2.33 0.64 -5.43
N ILE A 35 -3.06 1.73 -5.26
CA ILE A 35 -4.42 1.80 -5.79
C ILE A 35 -4.40 1.59 -7.31
N TYR A 36 -3.51 2.28 -7.99
CA TYR A 36 -3.45 2.18 -9.45
C TYR A 36 -2.96 0.82 -9.93
N THR A 37 -1.90 0.29 -9.31
CA THR A 37 -1.38 -1.00 -9.76
C THR A 37 -2.37 -2.12 -9.47
N ALA A 38 -3.03 -2.08 -8.31
CA ALA A 38 -4.01 -3.11 -7.98
C ALA A 38 -5.24 -3.03 -8.89
N ARG A 39 -5.67 -1.81 -9.24
CA ARG A 39 -6.78 -1.66 -10.18
C ARG A 39 -6.42 -2.18 -11.56
N SER A 40 -5.15 -2.23 -11.88
CA SER A 40 -4.69 -2.77 -13.17
C SER A 40 -4.47 -4.28 -13.12
N ASP A 41 -4.99 -4.92 -12.09
CA ASP A 41 -4.88 -6.37 -11.90
C ASP A 41 -3.45 -6.85 -11.69
N LEU A 42 -2.59 -5.98 -11.22
CA LEU A 42 -1.23 -6.37 -10.85
C LEU A 42 -1.22 -6.79 -9.39
N LYS A 43 -0.58 -7.91 -9.11
CA LYS A 43 -0.42 -8.34 -7.74
C LYS A 43 0.50 -7.37 -7.03
N THR A 44 -0.05 -6.60 -6.10
CA THR A 44 0.65 -5.50 -5.45
C THR A 44 0.85 -5.78 -3.98
N LEU A 45 2.09 -5.66 -3.53
CA LEU A 45 2.46 -5.76 -2.13
C LEU A 45 3.06 -4.44 -1.69
N VAL A 46 2.60 -3.90 -0.59
CA VAL A 46 3.17 -2.70 0.02
C VAL A 46 3.83 -3.11 1.33
N LEU A 47 5.11 -2.83 1.45
CA LEU A 47 5.86 -3.08 2.68
C LEU A 47 5.88 -1.79 3.48
N ASP A 48 5.42 -1.86 4.72
CA ASP A 48 5.13 -0.67 5.48
C ASP A 48 5.45 -0.90 6.94
N LYS A 49 5.76 0.17 7.65
CA LYS A 49 6.07 0.11 9.09
C LYS A 49 4.84 0.28 9.96
N GLY A 50 3.70 0.56 9.37
CA GLY A 50 2.47 0.77 10.11
C GLY A 50 1.94 2.17 9.93
N LEU A 51 0.67 2.34 10.30
CA LEU A 51 -0.05 3.58 10.02
C LEU A 51 0.53 4.80 10.71
N SER A 52 1.16 4.62 11.85
CA SER A 52 1.67 5.75 12.61
C SER A 52 3.15 6.01 12.37
N ALA A 53 3.79 5.33 11.43
CA ALA A 53 5.24 5.41 11.29
C ALA A 53 5.70 6.52 10.36
N GLY A 54 4.90 7.07 9.52
CA GLY A 54 5.31 8.10 8.58
C GLY A 54 4.88 9.47 9.01
N ALA A 55 5.30 10.48 8.25
CA ALA A 55 4.98 11.86 8.56
C ALA A 55 3.48 12.10 8.59
N LEU A 56 2.76 11.53 7.63
CA LEU A 56 1.31 11.73 7.60
C LEU A 56 0.64 11.06 8.77
N GLY A 57 1.12 9.90 9.18
CA GLY A 57 0.55 9.19 10.32
C GLY A 57 0.70 9.96 11.62
N MET A 58 1.68 10.85 11.71
CA MET A 58 1.91 11.65 12.88
C MET A 58 1.13 12.96 12.86
N THR A 59 0.52 13.31 11.76
CA THR A 59 -0.20 14.57 11.63
C THR A 59 -1.59 14.43 12.22
N SER A 60 -1.95 15.36 13.14
CA SER A 60 -3.24 15.26 13.83
C SER A 60 -4.38 15.90 13.05
N LYS A 61 -4.09 16.79 12.12
CA LYS A 61 -5.15 17.48 11.38
C LYS A 61 -4.76 17.63 9.92
N ILE A 62 -5.64 17.21 9.05
CA ILE A 62 -5.50 17.37 7.61
C ILE A 62 -6.74 18.13 7.14
N ALA A 63 -6.52 19.28 6.53
CA ALA A 63 -7.62 20.12 6.08
C ALA A 63 -7.57 20.42 4.59
N ASN A 64 -6.46 20.15 3.96
CA ASN A 64 -6.23 20.60 2.57
C ASN A 64 -6.06 19.46 1.58
N TYR A 65 -6.55 18.26 1.91
CA TYR A 65 -6.44 17.16 0.99
C TYR A 65 -7.68 17.11 0.08
N PRO A 66 -7.50 17.12 -1.23
CA PRO A 66 -8.65 17.13 -2.15
C PRO A 66 -9.55 15.92 -1.93
N GLY A 67 -10.83 16.14 -1.94
CA GLY A 67 -11.79 15.05 -1.76
C GLY A 67 -12.10 14.72 -0.32
N VAL A 68 -11.47 15.40 0.63
CA VAL A 68 -11.72 15.19 2.05
C VAL A 68 -12.11 16.53 2.64
N PRO A 69 -13.42 16.84 2.71
CA PRO A 69 -13.85 18.17 3.11
C PRO A 69 -13.78 18.44 4.59
N LYS A 70 -13.67 17.42 5.42
CA LYS A 70 -13.59 17.59 6.87
C LYS A 70 -12.16 17.47 7.31
N VAL A 71 -11.83 18.16 8.41
CA VAL A 71 -10.53 18.00 9.04
C VAL A 71 -10.46 16.60 9.64
N ILE A 72 -9.44 15.85 9.28
CA ILE A 72 -9.23 14.50 9.82
C ILE A 72 -7.77 14.34 10.20
N SER A 73 -7.46 13.31 10.96
CA SER A 73 -6.07 13.01 11.28
C SER A 73 -5.40 12.36 10.09
N GLY A 74 -4.06 12.46 10.06
CA GLY A 74 -3.29 11.78 9.03
C GLY A 74 -3.47 10.27 9.09
N ALA A 75 -3.58 9.72 10.30
CA ALA A 75 -3.80 8.29 10.44
C ALA A 75 -5.13 7.86 9.84
N GLU A 76 -6.17 8.65 10.04
CA GLU A 76 -7.47 8.35 9.46
C GLU A 76 -7.43 8.44 7.94
N LEU A 77 -6.77 9.45 7.40
CA LEU A 77 -6.64 9.59 5.97
C LEU A 77 -5.90 8.40 5.38
N LEU A 78 -4.77 8.01 5.98
CA LEU A 78 -4.03 6.85 5.51
C LEU A 78 -4.87 5.58 5.57
N GLN A 79 -5.65 5.43 6.63
CA GLN A 79 -6.48 4.25 6.78
C GLN A 79 -7.52 4.17 5.66
N ARG A 80 -8.12 5.31 5.31
CA ARG A 80 -9.05 5.34 4.19
C ARG A 80 -8.38 4.98 2.87
N MET A 81 -7.17 5.52 2.65
CA MET A 81 -6.43 5.23 1.44
C MET A 81 -6.05 3.76 1.35
N ARG A 82 -5.59 3.18 2.47
CA ARG A 82 -5.26 1.75 2.50
C ARG A 82 -6.47 0.89 2.24
N GLY A 83 -7.59 1.23 2.84
CA GLY A 83 -8.83 0.50 2.61
C GLY A 83 -9.21 0.51 1.14
N GLN A 84 -9.02 1.64 0.48
CA GLN A 84 -9.29 1.72 -0.94
C GLN A 84 -8.36 0.82 -1.75
N ALA A 85 -7.06 0.86 -1.43
CA ALA A 85 -6.09 0.00 -2.12
C ALA A 85 -6.41 -1.47 -1.90
N GLU A 86 -6.75 -1.84 -0.67
CA GLU A 86 -7.07 -3.23 -0.34
C GLU A 86 -8.34 -3.69 -1.05
N SER A 87 -9.29 -2.78 -1.25
CA SER A 87 -10.52 -3.15 -1.95
C SER A 87 -10.24 -3.54 -3.39
N PHE A 88 -9.13 -3.11 -3.96
CA PHE A 88 -8.71 -3.51 -5.30
C PHE A 88 -7.73 -4.67 -5.29
N GLY A 89 -7.35 -5.17 -4.11
CA GLY A 89 -6.52 -6.35 -4.01
C GLY A 89 -5.10 -6.14 -3.54
N ALA A 90 -4.70 -4.93 -3.17
CA ALA A 90 -3.37 -4.69 -2.65
C ALA A 90 -3.20 -5.33 -1.27
N ARG A 91 -2.01 -5.86 -0.99
CA ARG A 91 -1.66 -6.39 0.33
C ARG A 91 -0.67 -5.46 0.98
N PHE A 92 -0.85 -5.27 2.27
CA PHE A 92 0.07 -4.46 3.10
C PHE A 92 0.71 -5.37 4.14
N GLU A 93 2.03 -5.27 4.25
CA GLU A 93 2.79 -6.03 5.26
C GLU A 93 3.88 -5.19 5.89
#